data_ffdcc46bf69b811b97ff91299ef5e034
#
_entry.id   ffdcc46bf69b811b97ff91299ef5e034
#
_cell.length_a   1.000
_cell.length_b   1.000
_cell.length_c   1.000
_cell.angle_alpha   90.00
_cell.angle_beta   90.00
_cell.angle_gamma   90.00
#
_symmetry.space_group_name_H-M   'P 1'
#
loop_
_entity.id
_entity.type
_entity.pdbx_description
1 polymer ?
#
loop_
_entity_poly.entity_id
_entity_poly.type
_entity_poly.pdbx_seq_one_letter_code
_entity_poly.pdbx_strand_id
1 'polypeptide(L)'
;MVTTIITIVIICGLNLMLMDATSQVLLKSAVPAIPWNWIVTLIIELFFYNERQQKIEREKSHYQFIALRNQINPHFLFNCLNVLSSLAYSDAEKANTFAKRLASVYRYILSTNESQIVDIEDEIAYVNKYIYLEQVRFGDYLSVIIEDVRTTKKGHIIPVSVQQLVENAIKHNICSKEFPLKIEVLIDDIDIKVVNNVQLRKTSYGTGVGLDNIRRQYALHNHHITVSVSDTTFTVSLPIIH
;
A
#
# COMPACT_ATOMS: atom_id res chain seq x y z
N MET A 1 -30.48 13.91 -17.14
CA MET A 1 -30.48 14.62 -18.45
C MET A 1 -31.08 13.79 -19.59
N VAL A 2 -30.60 12.58 -19.86
CA VAL A 2 -31.15 11.69 -20.92
C VAL A 2 -32.62 11.32 -20.67
N THR A 3 -32.99 10.99 -19.46
CA THR A 3 -34.36 10.64 -19.05
C THR A 3 -35.33 11.80 -19.22
N THR A 4 -34.92 13.03 -18.89
CA THR A 4 -35.74 14.26 -19.10
C THR A 4 -35.99 14.53 -20.56
N ILE A 5 -35.00 14.34 -21.43
CA ILE A 5 -35.15 14.50 -22.87
C ILE A 5 -36.12 13.44 -23.43
N ILE A 6 -36.01 12.19 -23.02
CA ILE A 6 -36.89 11.09 -23.44
C ILE A 6 -38.34 11.38 -23.00
N THR A 7 -38.53 11.83 -21.77
CA THR A 7 -39.87 12.16 -21.27
C THR A 7 -40.52 13.35 -22.02
N ILE A 8 -39.73 14.36 -22.34
CA ILE A 8 -40.22 15.51 -23.17
C ILE A 8 -40.57 15.03 -24.58
N VAL A 9 -39.74 14.19 -25.20
CA VAL A 9 -40.00 13.63 -26.53
C VAL A 9 -41.27 12.76 -26.55
N ILE A 10 -41.48 11.93 -25.54
CA ILE A 10 -42.69 11.11 -25.40
C ILE A 10 -43.92 11.96 -25.23
N ILE A 11 -43.87 13.00 -24.38
CA ILE A 11 -44.99 13.92 -24.15
C ILE A 11 -45.30 14.73 -25.42
N CYS A 12 -44.29 15.22 -26.13
CA CYS A 12 -44.45 15.93 -27.42
C CYS A 12 -44.99 14.98 -28.49
N GLY A 13 -44.54 13.75 -28.58
CA GLY A 13 -45.01 12.73 -29.52
C GLY A 13 -46.47 12.34 -29.28
N LEU A 14 -46.88 12.19 -28.01
CA LEU A 14 -48.29 11.91 -27.64
C LEU A 14 -49.20 13.11 -27.97
N ASN A 15 -48.72 14.34 -27.73
CA ASN A 15 -49.48 15.55 -28.06
C ASN A 15 -49.67 15.72 -29.59
N LEU A 16 -48.70 15.34 -30.40
CA LEU A 16 -48.81 15.38 -31.86
C LEU A 16 -49.79 14.30 -32.40
N MET A 17 -49.90 13.14 -31.74
CA MET A 17 -50.85 12.09 -32.10
C MET A 17 -52.30 12.41 -31.70
N LEU A 18 -52.51 13.25 -30.70
CA LEU A 18 -53.83 13.59 -30.16
C LEU A 18 -54.35 14.95 -30.65
N MET A 19 -53.82 15.47 -31.73
CA MET A 19 -54.09 16.82 -32.25
C MET A 19 -55.55 17.08 -32.74
N ASP A 20 -56.42 16.08 -32.70
CA ASP A 20 -57.87 16.22 -33.05
C ASP A 20 -58.82 16.49 -31.86
N ALA A 21 -58.32 16.45 -30.62
CA ALA A 21 -59.13 16.79 -29.44
C ALA A 21 -58.76 18.20 -28.94
N THR A 22 -59.72 19.07 -28.92
CA THR A 22 -59.69 20.48 -28.52
C THR A 22 -58.49 20.88 -27.62
N SER A 23 -57.58 21.63 -28.13
CA SER A 23 -56.30 22.11 -27.52
C SER A 23 -56.42 22.61 -26.10
N GLN A 24 -57.57 23.13 -25.71
CA GLN A 24 -57.85 23.62 -24.34
C GLN A 24 -58.01 22.52 -23.27
N VAL A 25 -58.50 21.32 -23.62
CA VAL A 25 -58.64 20.20 -22.67
C VAL A 25 -57.27 19.55 -22.40
N LEU A 26 -56.43 19.44 -23.44
CA LEU A 26 -55.05 18.93 -23.32
C LEU A 26 -54.16 19.84 -22.50
N LEU A 27 -54.24 21.17 -22.64
CA LEU A 27 -53.50 22.12 -21.82
C LEU A 27 -53.91 22.07 -20.35
N LYS A 28 -55.21 21.97 -20.06
CA LYS A 28 -55.68 21.88 -18.67
C LYS A 28 -55.27 20.60 -17.95
N SER A 29 -55.06 19.47 -18.66
CA SER A 29 -54.64 18.20 -18.06
C SER A 29 -53.11 18.04 -18.03
N ALA A 30 -52.37 18.56 -19.00
CA ALA A 30 -50.92 18.39 -19.12
C ALA A 30 -50.14 19.33 -18.21
N VAL A 31 -50.56 20.58 -18.06
CA VAL A 31 -49.84 21.57 -17.25
C VAL A 31 -49.67 21.14 -15.79
N PRO A 32 -50.67 20.58 -15.08
CA PRO A 32 -50.50 20.08 -13.71
C PRO A 32 -49.63 18.82 -13.62
N ALA A 33 -49.50 18.03 -14.69
CA ALA A 33 -48.67 16.82 -14.69
C ALA A 33 -47.15 17.09 -14.78
N ILE A 34 -46.76 18.25 -15.31
CA ILE A 34 -45.37 18.63 -15.47
C ILE A 34 -44.61 18.66 -14.12
N PRO A 35 -45.05 19.36 -13.08
CA PRO A 35 -44.35 19.40 -11.79
C PRO A 35 -44.28 18.01 -11.14
N TRP A 36 -45.31 17.17 -11.27
CA TRP A 36 -45.28 15.80 -10.75
C TRP A 36 -44.26 14.94 -11.46
N ASN A 37 -44.11 15.04 -12.76
CA ASN A 37 -43.09 14.33 -13.52
C ASN A 37 -41.67 14.75 -13.08
N TRP A 38 -41.44 16.07 -12.87
CA TRP A 38 -40.16 16.54 -12.33
C TRP A 38 -39.86 16.02 -10.93
N ILE A 39 -40.87 16.01 -10.03
CA ILE A 39 -40.71 15.46 -8.68
C ILE A 39 -40.34 13.96 -8.71
N VAL A 40 -41.07 13.17 -9.50
CA VAL A 40 -40.82 11.75 -9.65
C VAL A 40 -39.42 11.51 -10.23
N THR A 41 -39.03 12.23 -11.29
CA THR A 41 -37.71 12.14 -11.89
C THR A 41 -36.61 12.49 -10.88
N LEU A 42 -36.81 13.58 -10.11
CA LEU A 42 -35.86 13.98 -9.07
C LEU A 42 -35.72 12.92 -7.98
N ILE A 43 -36.83 12.31 -7.53
CA ILE A 43 -36.78 11.23 -6.53
C ILE A 43 -36.02 10.02 -7.08
N ILE A 44 -36.26 9.63 -8.33
CA ILE A 44 -35.56 8.53 -9.00
C ILE A 44 -34.05 8.85 -9.13
N GLU A 45 -33.70 10.07 -9.58
CA GLU A 45 -32.30 10.49 -9.69
C GLU A 45 -31.60 10.52 -8.33
N LEU A 46 -32.25 11.02 -7.28
CA LEU A 46 -31.74 10.99 -5.91
C LEU A 46 -31.56 9.56 -5.38
N PHE A 47 -32.48 8.67 -5.69
CA PHE A 47 -32.38 7.26 -5.30
C PHE A 47 -31.15 6.61 -5.95
N PHE A 48 -31.01 6.72 -7.28
CA PHE A 48 -29.85 6.17 -7.99
C PHE A 48 -28.53 6.87 -7.62
N TYR A 49 -28.58 8.18 -7.33
CA TYR A 49 -27.41 8.89 -6.83
C TYR A 49 -26.95 8.33 -5.48
N ASN A 50 -27.87 8.16 -4.52
CA ASN A 50 -27.57 7.59 -3.22
C ASN A 50 -27.06 6.14 -3.31
N GLU A 51 -27.68 5.31 -4.17
CA GLU A 51 -27.23 3.95 -4.40
C GLU A 51 -25.80 3.90 -4.97
N ARG A 52 -25.50 4.79 -5.94
CA ARG A 52 -24.16 4.90 -6.52
C ARG A 52 -23.13 5.38 -5.48
N GLN A 53 -23.48 6.33 -4.64
CA GLN A 53 -22.60 6.81 -3.57
C GLN A 53 -22.31 5.70 -2.56
N GLN A 54 -23.32 4.96 -2.12
CA GLN A 54 -23.14 3.83 -1.21
C GLN A 54 -22.26 2.73 -1.82
N LYS A 55 -22.40 2.47 -3.12
CA LYS A 55 -21.54 1.48 -3.81
C LYS A 55 -20.09 1.94 -3.83
N ILE A 56 -19.82 3.20 -4.20
CA ILE A 56 -18.48 3.79 -4.20
C ILE A 56 -17.85 3.72 -2.81
N GLU A 57 -18.61 4.03 -1.77
CA GLU A 57 -18.14 4.03 -0.40
C GLU A 57 -17.82 2.62 0.12
N ARG A 58 -18.64 1.62 -0.24
CA ARG A 58 -18.37 0.20 0.03
C ARG A 58 -17.11 -0.28 -0.70
N GLU A 59 -16.96 0.06 -1.99
CA GLU A 59 -15.76 -0.28 -2.76
C GLU A 59 -14.52 0.38 -2.17
N LYS A 60 -14.58 1.66 -1.80
CA LYS A 60 -13.50 2.36 -1.12
C LYS A 60 -13.10 1.68 0.19
N SER A 61 -14.08 1.36 1.04
CA SER A 61 -13.83 0.66 2.31
C SER A 61 -13.23 -0.73 2.07
N HIS A 62 -13.68 -1.45 1.06
CA HIS A 62 -13.13 -2.75 0.69
C HIS A 62 -11.67 -2.64 0.21
N TYR A 63 -11.35 -1.67 -0.64
CA TYR A 63 -9.97 -1.41 -1.07
C TYR A 63 -9.08 -0.99 0.10
N GLN A 64 -9.57 -0.15 1.01
CA GLN A 64 -8.84 0.20 2.23
C GLN A 64 -8.57 -1.01 3.11
N PHE A 65 -9.55 -1.90 3.28
CA PHE A 65 -9.39 -3.14 4.04
C PHE A 65 -8.37 -4.09 3.39
N ILE A 66 -8.40 -4.24 2.07
CA ILE A 66 -7.41 -5.05 1.33
C ILE A 66 -6.01 -4.43 1.46
N ALA A 67 -5.88 -3.11 1.33
CA ALA A 67 -4.62 -2.41 1.51
C ALA A 67 -4.06 -2.63 2.92
N LEU A 68 -4.87 -2.46 3.95
CA LEU A 68 -4.49 -2.72 5.35
C LEU A 68 -4.09 -4.19 5.57
N ARG A 69 -4.86 -5.15 5.03
CA ARG A 69 -4.53 -6.58 5.10
C ARG A 69 -3.20 -6.91 4.42
N ASN A 70 -2.91 -6.27 3.29
CA ASN A 70 -1.68 -6.52 2.53
C ASN A 70 -0.44 -5.91 3.21
N GLN A 71 -0.60 -4.91 4.06
CA GLN A 71 0.48 -4.35 4.88
C GLN A 71 0.96 -5.30 5.98
N ILE A 72 0.06 -6.17 6.46
CA ILE A 72 0.43 -7.26 7.34
C ILE A 72 0.91 -8.40 6.46
N ASN A 73 2.23 -8.55 6.27
CA ASN A 73 2.78 -9.71 5.57
C ASN A 73 2.43 -10.99 6.36
N PRO A 74 1.43 -11.80 5.92
CA PRO A 74 0.95 -12.94 6.71
C PRO A 74 2.05 -14.00 6.86
N HIS A 75 2.86 -14.17 5.85
CA HIS A 75 3.97 -15.13 5.86
C HIS A 75 5.05 -14.75 6.89
N PHE A 76 5.39 -13.47 6.98
CA PHE A 76 6.30 -12.97 8.02
C PHE A 76 5.72 -13.21 9.41
N LEU A 77 4.43 -12.89 9.62
CA LEU A 77 3.76 -13.10 10.91
C LEU A 77 3.76 -14.58 11.31
N PHE A 78 3.38 -15.50 10.42
CA PHE A 78 3.39 -16.92 10.70
C PHE A 78 4.78 -17.43 11.05
N ASN A 79 5.83 -16.98 10.34
CA ASN A 79 7.20 -17.34 10.64
C ASN A 79 7.63 -16.82 12.02
N CYS A 80 7.29 -15.59 12.36
CA CYS A 80 7.57 -15.02 13.68
C CYS A 80 6.87 -15.79 14.80
N LEU A 81 5.60 -16.19 14.60
CA LEU A 81 4.86 -16.98 15.59
C LEU A 81 5.47 -18.37 15.81
N ASN A 82 5.94 -19.03 14.74
CA ASN A 82 6.64 -20.31 14.85
C ASN A 82 7.95 -20.19 15.65
N VAL A 83 8.75 -19.14 15.37
CA VAL A 83 9.97 -18.84 16.13
C VAL A 83 9.65 -18.56 17.59
N LEU A 84 8.64 -17.72 17.85
CA LEU A 84 8.20 -17.38 19.22
C LEU A 84 7.76 -18.62 19.99
N SER A 85 7.00 -19.52 19.36
CA SER A 85 6.58 -20.79 19.96
C SER A 85 7.77 -21.65 20.36
N SER A 86 8.80 -21.77 19.47
CA SER A 86 10.03 -22.49 19.78
C SER A 86 10.82 -21.86 20.92
N LEU A 87 10.96 -20.52 20.91
CA LEU A 87 11.67 -19.78 21.97
C LEU A 87 10.98 -19.89 23.32
N ALA A 88 9.64 -19.94 23.36
CA ALA A 88 8.89 -20.04 24.61
C ALA A 88 9.25 -21.30 25.44
N TYR A 89 9.70 -22.37 24.78
CA TYR A 89 10.17 -23.59 25.44
C TYR A 89 11.66 -23.58 25.76
N SER A 90 12.48 -22.88 24.97
CA SER A 90 13.95 -22.97 25.09
C SER A 90 14.56 -21.78 25.82
N ASP A 91 13.99 -20.57 25.67
CA ASP A 91 14.54 -19.31 26.20
C ASP A 91 13.41 -18.28 26.38
N ALA A 92 12.80 -18.26 27.57
CA ALA A 92 11.67 -17.39 27.86
C ALA A 92 12.01 -15.89 27.81
N GLU A 93 13.26 -15.52 28.14
CA GLU A 93 13.70 -14.12 28.10
C GLU A 93 13.84 -13.63 26.66
N LYS A 94 14.43 -14.45 25.81
CA LYS A 94 14.54 -14.19 24.36
C LYS A 94 13.16 -14.19 23.71
N ALA A 95 12.25 -15.09 24.12
CA ALA A 95 10.87 -15.09 23.64
C ALA A 95 10.13 -13.78 23.99
N ASN A 96 10.28 -13.28 25.22
CA ASN A 96 9.69 -12.00 25.65
C ASN A 96 10.25 -10.81 24.83
N THR A 97 11.58 -10.79 24.64
CA THR A 97 12.25 -9.76 23.82
C THR A 97 11.77 -9.81 22.36
N PHE A 98 11.67 -11.00 21.79
CA PHE A 98 11.17 -11.23 20.44
C PHE A 98 9.72 -10.73 20.29
N ALA A 99 8.83 -11.09 21.21
CA ALA A 99 7.43 -10.66 21.22
C ALA A 99 7.28 -9.13 21.30
N LYS A 100 8.07 -8.47 22.18
CA LYS A 100 8.06 -7.00 22.29
C LYS A 100 8.52 -6.32 20.99
N ARG A 101 9.55 -6.85 20.33
CA ARG A 101 10.03 -6.31 19.07
C ARG A 101 9.04 -6.55 17.95
N LEU A 102 8.41 -7.72 17.89
CA LEU A 102 7.35 -8.03 16.92
C LEU A 102 6.17 -7.06 17.08
N ALA A 103 5.68 -6.85 18.29
CA ALA A 103 4.62 -5.88 18.56
C ALA A 103 5.02 -4.44 18.15
N SER A 104 6.30 -4.06 18.36
CA SER A 104 6.81 -2.74 17.96
C SER A 104 6.89 -2.58 16.44
N VAL A 105 7.27 -3.64 15.72
CA VAL A 105 7.28 -3.67 14.24
C VAL A 105 5.88 -3.42 13.69
N TYR A 106 4.87 -4.16 14.17
CA TYR A 106 3.50 -3.97 13.70
C TYR A 106 2.91 -2.61 14.10
N ARG A 107 3.25 -2.11 15.29
CA ARG A 107 2.80 -0.77 15.71
C ARG A 107 3.34 0.31 14.77
N TYR A 108 4.61 0.24 14.38
CA TYR A 108 5.18 1.19 13.44
C TYR A 108 4.47 1.14 12.08
N ILE A 109 4.27 -0.04 11.49
CA ILE A 109 3.56 -0.21 10.22
C ILE A 109 2.16 0.42 10.28
N LEU A 110 1.44 0.19 11.38
CA LEU A 110 0.08 0.73 11.55
C LEU A 110 0.06 2.24 11.79
N SER A 111 1.05 2.79 12.52
CA SER A 111 1.11 4.23 12.82
C SER A 111 1.60 5.07 11.64
N THR A 112 2.41 4.51 10.74
CA THR A 112 2.97 5.23 9.58
C THR A 112 2.14 5.06 8.30
N ASN A 113 1.00 4.35 8.39
CA ASN A 113 0.15 4.05 7.22
C ASN A 113 -0.38 5.30 6.49
N GLU A 114 -0.59 6.40 7.22
CA GLU A 114 -1.07 7.66 6.65
C GLU A 114 0.07 8.67 6.40
N SER A 115 1.29 8.34 6.84
CA SER A 115 2.45 9.21 6.66
C SER A 115 3.05 9.03 5.28
N GLN A 116 3.25 10.12 4.57
CA GLN A 116 3.92 10.08 3.27
C GLN A 116 5.44 9.97 3.41
N ILE A 117 6.00 10.59 4.44
CA ILE A 117 7.42 10.57 4.78
C ILE A 117 7.58 10.44 6.29
N VAL A 118 8.72 9.91 6.73
CA VAL A 118 9.10 9.75 8.15
C VAL A 118 10.56 10.16 8.34
N ASP A 119 10.96 10.46 9.57
CA ASP A 119 12.35 10.70 9.92
C ASP A 119 13.19 9.44 9.71
N ILE A 120 14.41 9.60 9.20
CA ILE A 120 15.33 8.47 8.96
C ILE A 120 15.62 7.72 10.26
N GLU A 121 15.75 8.42 11.38
CA GLU A 121 15.98 7.83 12.70
C GLU A 121 14.87 6.85 13.09
N ASP A 122 13.61 7.22 12.85
CA ASP A 122 12.45 6.38 13.16
C ASP A 122 12.41 5.14 12.27
N GLU A 123 12.67 5.31 10.97
CA GLU A 123 12.77 4.20 10.02
C GLU A 123 13.89 3.23 10.40
N ILE A 124 15.07 3.73 10.74
CA ILE A 124 16.22 2.89 11.12
C ILE A 124 15.97 2.19 12.48
N ALA A 125 15.35 2.87 13.44
CA ALA A 125 14.94 2.24 14.70
C ALA A 125 13.93 1.10 14.48
N TYR A 126 13.03 1.26 13.52
CA TYR A 126 12.09 0.22 13.09
C TYR A 126 12.81 -0.93 12.37
N VAL A 127 13.65 -0.62 11.37
CA VAL A 127 14.40 -1.61 10.58
C VAL A 127 15.30 -2.48 11.47
N ASN A 128 15.96 -1.90 12.48
CA ASN A 128 16.74 -2.65 13.47
C ASN A 128 15.91 -3.70 14.22
N LYS A 129 14.64 -3.39 14.55
CA LYS A 129 13.76 -4.35 15.21
C LYS A 129 13.35 -5.47 14.24
N TYR A 130 13.07 -5.13 12.98
CA TYR A 130 12.77 -6.09 11.93
C TYR A 130 13.94 -7.03 11.66
N ILE A 131 15.15 -6.49 11.51
CA ILE A 131 16.38 -7.25 11.32
C ILE A 131 16.60 -8.25 12.46
N TYR A 132 16.41 -7.82 13.70
CA TYR A 132 16.55 -8.73 14.85
C TYR A 132 15.61 -9.93 14.75
N LEU A 133 14.35 -9.72 14.32
CA LEU A 133 13.40 -10.83 14.16
C LEU A 133 13.85 -11.82 13.09
N GLU A 134 14.36 -11.32 11.96
CA GLU A 134 14.88 -12.17 10.89
C GLU A 134 16.21 -12.85 11.27
N GLN A 135 17.11 -12.18 11.99
CA GLN A 135 18.36 -12.79 12.48
C GLN A 135 18.09 -13.91 13.50
N VAL A 136 17.09 -13.76 14.37
CA VAL A 136 16.68 -14.85 15.27
C VAL A 136 16.17 -16.06 14.49
N ARG A 137 15.52 -15.82 13.35
CA ARG A 137 14.98 -16.87 12.47
C ARG A 137 16.05 -17.58 11.65
N PHE A 138 16.98 -16.82 11.06
CA PHE A 138 18.01 -17.36 10.15
C PHE A 138 19.33 -17.67 10.85
N GLY A 139 19.51 -17.24 12.12
CA GLY A 139 20.74 -17.42 12.87
C GLY A 139 21.93 -16.73 12.18
N ASP A 140 23.08 -17.36 12.27
CA ASP A 140 24.35 -16.85 11.74
C ASP A 140 24.41 -16.79 10.21
N TYR A 141 23.38 -17.28 9.51
CA TYR A 141 23.35 -17.28 8.04
C TYR A 141 22.88 -15.95 7.46
N LEU A 142 22.31 -15.05 8.29
CA LEU A 142 21.90 -13.71 7.90
C LEU A 142 22.72 -12.66 8.66
N SER A 143 23.56 -11.93 7.94
CA SER A 143 24.30 -10.79 8.47
C SER A 143 23.72 -9.51 7.87
N VAL A 144 23.25 -8.60 8.73
CA VAL A 144 22.80 -7.28 8.30
C VAL A 144 23.55 -6.23 9.12
N ILE A 145 24.21 -5.30 8.44
CA ILE A 145 24.99 -4.21 9.04
C ILE A 145 24.35 -2.90 8.60
N ILE A 146 24.16 -1.98 9.54
CA ILE A 146 23.72 -0.61 9.25
C ILE A 146 24.82 0.34 9.66
N GLU A 147 25.29 1.14 8.71
CA GLU A 147 26.30 2.18 8.92
C GLU A 147 25.69 3.54 8.58
N ASP A 148 25.68 4.45 9.55
CA ASP A 148 25.19 5.81 9.40
C ASP A 148 26.37 6.78 9.52
N VAL A 149 26.82 7.27 8.37
CA VAL A 149 27.96 8.20 8.26
C VAL A 149 27.50 9.62 7.97
N ARG A 150 26.23 9.92 8.13
CA ARG A 150 25.70 11.28 7.91
C ARG A 150 26.39 12.31 8.82
N THR A 151 26.68 13.44 8.23
CA THR A 151 27.20 14.61 8.98
C THR A 151 26.06 15.36 9.65
N THR A 152 24.85 15.34 9.04
CA THR A 152 23.64 15.93 9.60
C THR A 152 22.60 14.82 9.86
N LYS A 153 21.97 14.87 11.04
CA LYS A 153 20.91 13.90 11.39
C LYS A 153 19.52 14.33 10.89
N LYS A 154 19.44 15.19 9.88
CA LYS A 154 18.20 15.65 9.28
C LYS A 154 17.95 14.93 7.96
N GLY A 155 16.70 14.63 7.70
CA GLY A 155 16.25 14.02 6.45
C GLY A 155 15.10 13.06 6.68
N HIS A 156 14.31 12.90 5.64
CA HIS A 156 13.12 12.05 5.64
C HIS A 156 13.25 10.97 4.57
N ILE A 157 12.47 9.93 4.74
CA ILE A 157 12.40 8.81 3.80
C ILE A 157 10.96 8.33 3.68
N ILE A 158 10.63 7.62 2.61
CA ILE A 158 9.36 6.92 2.50
C ILE A 158 9.31 5.80 3.57
N PRO A 159 8.25 5.73 4.41
CA PRO A 159 8.15 4.74 5.46
C PRO A 159 8.22 3.31 4.90
N VAL A 160 8.81 2.41 5.69
CA VAL A 160 8.92 0.96 5.38
C VAL A 160 9.79 0.65 4.14
N SER A 161 10.36 1.67 3.47
CA SER A 161 11.12 1.47 2.21
C SER A 161 12.44 0.71 2.42
N VAL A 162 13.18 1.00 3.47
CA VAL A 162 14.43 0.28 3.80
C VAL A 162 14.12 -1.17 4.17
N GLN A 163 13.09 -1.40 4.99
CA GLN A 163 12.66 -2.75 5.36
C GLN A 163 12.23 -3.55 4.12
N GLN A 164 11.50 -2.96 3.18
CA GLN A 164 11.11 -3.66 1.94
C GLN A 164 12.33 -4.11 1.13
N LEU A 165 13.41 -3.32 1.10
CA LEU A 165 14.64 -3.70 0.41
C LEU A 165 15.37 -4.84 1.13
N VAL A 166 15.44 -4.81 2.47
CA VAL A 166 15.99 -5.90 3.28
C VAL A 166 15.15 -7.18 3.08
N GLU A 167 13.82 -7.06 3.12
CA GLU A 167 12.92 -8.19 2.85
C GLU A 167 13.11 -8.76 1.44
N ASN A 168 13.24 -7.90 0.43
CA ASN A 168 13.50 -8.32 -0.94
C ASN A 168 14.83 -9.10 -1.05
N ALA A 169 15.89 -8.64 -0.39
CA ALA A 169 17.16 -9.36 -0.35
C ALA A 169 17.00 -10.76 0.27
N ILE A 170 16.31 -10.89 1.40
CA ILE A 170 16.05 -12.16 2.07
C ILE A 170 15.16 -13.09 1.22
N LYS A 171 14.14 -12.53 0.57
CA LYS A 171 13.18 -13.29 -0.23
C LYS A 171 13.80 -13.86 -1.51
N HIS A 172 14.63 -13.11 -2.18
CA HIS A 172 15.16 -13.46 -3.49
C HIS A 172 16.48 -14.26 -3.45
N ASN A 173 17.20 -14.22 -2.32
CA ASN A 173 18.48 -14.91 -2.19
C ASN A 173 18.38 -16.16 -1.30
N ILE A 174 19.31 -17.09 -1.52
CA ILE A 174 19.53 -18.21 -0.62
C ILE A 174 20.13 -17.64 0.67
N CYS A 175 19.69 -18.17 1.81
CA CYS A 175 20.22 -17.83 3.13
C CYS A 175 20.44 -19.15 3.88
N SER A 176 21.65 -19.69 3.86
CA SER A 176 22.01 -20.98 4.45
C SER A 176 23.46 -20.98 4.92
N LYS A 177 23.87 -22.05 5.60
CA LYS A 177 25.26 -22.22 6.07
C LYS A 177 26.28 -22.15 4.94
N GLU A 178 25.96 -22.73 3.78
CA GLU A 178 26.83 -22.77 2.60
C GLU A 178 26.81 -21.46 1.82
N PHE A 179 25.70 -20.74 1.91
CA PHE A 179 25.43 -19.50 1.21
C PHE A 179 24.91 -18.44 2.18
N PRO A 180 25.77 -17.86 3.05
CA PRO A 180 25.36 -16.83 4.00
C PRO A 180 24.97 -15.53 3.25
N LEU A 181 23.83 -14.96 3.63
CA LEU A 181 23.37 -13.71 3.05
C LEU A 181 23.89 -12.52 3.86
N LYS A 182 24.56 -11.61 3.16
CA LYS A 182 25.07 -10.36 3.73
C LYS A 182 24.29 -9.20 3.14
N ILE A 183 23.81 -8.33 4.00
CA ILE A 183 23.10 -7.09 3.63
C ILE A 183 23.78 -5.95 4.35
N GLU A 184 24.08 -4.88 3.62
CA GLU A 184 24.66 -3.65 4.14
C GLU A 184 23.72 -2.49 3.85
N VAL A 185 23.40 -1.71 4.88
CA VAL A 185 22.61 -0.49 4.77
C VAL A 185 23.55 0.67 5.08
N LEU A 186 23.91 1.42 4.06
CA LEU A 186 24.83 2.56 4.16
C LEU A 186 24.02 3.85 4.05
N ILE A 187 24.14 4.73 5.03
CA ILE A 187 23.38 5.99 5.10
C ILE A 187 24.39 7.12 5.04
N ASP A 188 24.38 7.89 3.96
CA ASP A 188 25.16 9.13 3.84
C ASP A 188 24.23 10.35 3.77
N ASP A 189 24.77 11.55 3.57
CA ASP A 189 23.98 12.79 3.55
C ASP A 189 23.07 12.94 2.29
N ILE A 190 23.18 12.05 1.31
CA ILE A 190 22.50 12.13 0.02
C ILE A 190 21.47 11.01 -0.11
N ASP A 191 21.84 9.78 0.25
CA ASP A 191 21.01 8.62 0.03
C ASP A 191 21.20 7.50 1.09
N ILE A 192 20.30 6.54 1.07
CA ILE A 192 20.39 5.28 1.81
C ILE A 192 20.57 4.17 0.80
N LYS A 193 21.72 3.51 0.83
CA LYS A 193 22.06 2.38 -0.04
C LYS A 193 21.82 1.06 0.69
N VAL A 194 21.04 0.19 0.09
CA VAL A 194 20.89 -1.20 0.55
C VAL A 194 21.59 -2.10 -0.45
N VAL A 195 22.62 -2.78 0.02
CA VAL A 195 23.49 -3.65 -0.78
C VAL A 195 23.39 -5.08 -0.27
N ASN A 196 23.23 -6.06 -1.15
CA ASN A 196 23.32 -7.46 -0.77
C ASN A 196 24.17 -8.27 -1.78
N ASN A 197 24.77 -9.34 -1.31
CA ASN A 197 25.38 -10.32 -2.20
C ASN A 197 24.30 -11.10 -2.97
N VAL A 198 24.59 -11.41 -4.25
CA VAL A 198 23.65 -12.08 -5.15
C VAL A 198 23.85 -13.59 -5.10
N GLN A 199 22.83 -14.32 -4.69
CA GLN A 199 22.79 -15.79 -4.67
C GLN A 199 21.34 -16.25 -4.87
N LEU A 200 20.80 -15.98 -6.07
CA LEU A 200 19.40 -16.10 -6.40
C LEU A 200 18.83 -17.50 -6.16
N ARG A 201 17.64 -17.57 -5.60
CA ARG A 201 16.85 -18.81 -5.53
C ARG A 201 16.34 -19.17 -6.93
N LYS A 202 16.44 -20.43 -7.32
CA LYS A 202 15.95 -20.93 -8.62
C LYS A 202 14.45 -20.73 -8.84
N THR A 203 13.67 -20.56 -7.79
CA THR A 203 12.21 -20.43 -7.80
C THR A 203 11.71 -19.00 -7.58
N SER A 204 12.59 -18.00 -7.44
CA SER A 204 12.16 -16.63 -7.23
C SER A 204 11.82 -15.93 -8.56
N TYR A 205 10.65 -16.24 -9.10
CA TYR A 205 10.01 -15.34 -10.07
C TYR A 205 9.59 -14.09 -9.30
N GLY A 206 10.49 -13.12 -9.22
CA GLY A 206 10.17 -11.81 -8.65
C GLY A 206 9.13 -11.14 -9.52
N THR A 207 7.97 -10.83 -8.97
CA THR A 207 6.91 -10.06 -9.66
C THR A 207 7.34 -8.61 -9.90
N GLY A 208 8.49 -8.17 -9.39
CA GLY A 208 8.98 -6.77 -9.49
C GLY A 208 8.12 -5.74 -8.73
N VAL A 209 6.96 -6.16 -8.21
CA VAL A 209 5.95 -5.26 -7.64
C VAL A 209 6.48 -4.46 -6.45
N GLY A 210 7.33 -5.05 -5.59
CA GLY A 210 7.84 -4.35 -4.40
C GLY A 210 8.71 -3.16 -4.76
N LEU A 211 9.68 -3.34 -5.64
CA LEU A 211 10.58 -2.26 -6.07
C LEU A 211 9.86 -1.20 -6.92
N ASP A 212 8.89 -1.62 -7.74
CA ASP A 212 8.05 -0.69 -8.51
C ASP A 212 7.17 0.18 -7.61
N ASN A 213 6.67 -0.37 -6.50
CA ASN A 213 5.92 0.41 -5.52
C ASN A 213 6.79 1.49 -4.86
N ILE A 214 8.00 1.14 -4.42
CA ILE A 214 8.95 2.11 -3.87
C ILE A 214 9.26 3.19 -4.92
N ARG A 215 9.55 2.80 -6.18
CA ARG A 215 9.83 3.73 -7.27
C ARG A 215 8.68 4.72 -7.49
N ARG A 216 7.43 4.25 -7.49
CA ARG A 216 6.25 5.11 -7.65
C ARG A 216 6.08 6.07 -6.48
N GLN A 217 6.29 5.62 -5.25
CA GLN A 217 6.19 6.46 -4.06
C GLN A 217 7.25 7.58 -4.08
N TYR A 218 8.50 7.28 -4.40
CA TYR A 218 9.55 8.29 -4.54
C TYR A 218 9.28 9.27 -5.68
N ALA A 219 8.70 8.83 -6.79
CA ALA A 219 8.31 9.69 -7.90
C ALA A 219 7.25 10.73 -7.50
N LEU A 220 6.35 10.42 -6.56
CA LEU A 220 5.38 11.40 -6.02
C LEU A 220 6.06 12.57 -5.30
N HIS A 221 7.28 12.37 -4.79
CA HIS A 221 8.10 13.40 -4.15
C HIS A 221 9.17 13.99 -5.08
N ASN A 222 9.06 13.77 -6.41
CA ASN A 222 10.04 14.19 -7.42
C ASN A 222 11.46 13.60 -7.21
N HIS A 223 11.55 12.44 -6.58
CA HIS A 223 12.79 11.70 -6.37
C HIS A 223 12.79 10.40 -7.16
N HIS A 224 13.98 9.92 -7.54
CA HIS A 224 14.14 8.69 -8.28
C HIS A 224 15.11 7.75 -7.56
N ILE A 225 14.69 6.52 -7.33
CA ILE A 225 15.58 5.47 -6.79
C ILE A 225 16.50 4.97 -7.89
N THR A 226 17.71 4.58 -7.51
CA THR A 226 18.68 3.99 -8.42
C THR A 226 18.86 2.51 -8.10
N VAL A 227 18.92 1.68 -9.13
CA VAL A 227 19.16 0.23 -8.99
C VAL A 227 20.38 -0.14 -9.80
N SER A 228 21.34 -0.77 -9.17
CA SER A 228 22.57 -1.28 -9.79
C SER A 228 22.71 -2.77 -9.50
N VAL A 229 23.01 -3.52 -10.54
CA VAL A 229 23.20 -4.98 -10.46
C VAL A 229 24.57 -5.30 -11.02
N SER A 230 25.38 -6.00 -10.23
CA SER A 230 26.64 -6.59 -10.68
C SER A 230 26.56 -8.12 -10.57
N ASP A 231 27.62 -8.82 -10.99
CA ASP A 231 27.69 -10.29 -10.88
C ASP A 231 27.64 -10.78 -9.43
N THR A 232 28.06 -9.95 -8.47
CA THR A 232 28.19 -10.32 -7.07
C THR A 232 27.28 -9.56 -6.12
N THR A 233 26.81 -8.39 -6.51
CA THR A 233 26.02 -7.51 -5.63
C THR A 233 24.79 -6.94 -6.33
N PHE A 234 23.74 -6.75 -5.54
CA PHE A 234 22.54 -5.99 -5.91
C PHE A 234 22.44 -4.78 -4.98
N THR A 235 22.32 -3.60 -5.55
CA THR A 235 22.29 -2.33 -4.80
C THR A 235 21.07 -1.52 -5.20
N VAL A 236 20.36 -1.01 -4.20
CA VAL A 236 19.30 0.01 -4.38
C VAL A 236 19.65 1.22 -3.54
N SER A 237 19.60 2.40 -4.17
CA SER A 237 19.82 3.69 -3.52
C SER A 237 18.49 4.45 -3.44
N LEU A 238 18.15 4.86 -2.23
CA LEU A 238 16.97 5.63 -1.87
C LEU A 238 17.42 7.06 -1.53
N PRO A 239 17.04 8.08 -2.32
CA PRO A 239 17.43 9.46 -2.02
C PRO A 239 16.77 9.95 -0.73
N ILE A 240 17.50 10.73 0.06
CA ILE A 240 16.98 11.42 1.24
C ILE A 240 16.10 12.59 0.79
N ILE A 241 14.95 12.73 1.43
CA ILE A 241 13.98 13.81 1.19
C ILE A 241 14.23 14.91 2.23
N HIS A 242 14.43 16.14 1.79
CA HIS A 242 14.72 17.30 2.64
C HIS A 242 13.58 18.29 2.70
#